data_5087a32f83b2701ec7390eec9cfb2096
#
_entry.id   5087a32f83b2701ec7390eec9cfb2096
#
_cell.length_a   1.000
_cell.length_b   1.000
_cell.length_c   1.000
_cell.angle_alpha   90.00
_cell.angle_beta   90.00
_cell.angle_gamma   90.00
#
_symmetry.space_group_name_H-M   'P 1'
#
loop_
_entity.id
_entity.type
_entity.pdbx_description
1 polymer ?
#
loop_
_entity_poly.entity_id
_entity_poly.type
_entity_poly.pdbx_seq_one_letter_code
_entity_poly.pdbx_strand_id
1 'polypeptide(L)'
;MHESDSMITVIGCGPGSRDYLTAAAVQAVAEAGVVIGPQKLINLFEQVPERVVQSGKTSGHTLDKIKRYSEHDRVAVLVSGDPGCFSLSSLVVERFGLARCRIIPGISSVQLGMSRLGLDWTGANIISVHGRSPDQAARSVCEHKPCVVLLGKDLHWLEPLLEQLLMCKIIYLMQNLGLSAETISTVGNMHDLKQPISPSALLVVLQKQDCNRD
;
A
#
# COMPACT_ATOMS: atom_id res chain seq x y z
N MET A 1 -2.80 -7.79 -27.78
CA MET A 1 -4.07 -7.64 -27.04
C MET A 1 -4.47 -6.19 -27.15
N HIS A 2 -5.57 -5.85 -27.81
CA HIS A 2 -6.02 -4.48 -28.00
C HIS A 2 -6.42 -3.87 -26.66
N GLU A 3 -5.84 -2.71 -26.30
CA GLU A 3 -6.13 -1.93 -25.08
C GLU A 3 -7.58 -1.40 -25.01
N SER A 4 -8.38 -1.58 -26.05
CA SER A 4 -9.71 -0.94 -26.20
C SER A 4 -10.86 -1.64 -25.46
N ASP A 5 -10.69 -2.85 -24.95
CA ASP A 5 -11.80 -3.65 -24.39
C ASP A 5 -11.83 -3.73 -22.85
N SER A 6 -10.84 -3.21 -22.15
CA SER A 6 -10.85 -3.25 -20.68
C SER A 6 -11.80 -2.18 -20.12
N MET A 7 -12.92 -2.63 -19.56
CA MET A 7 -13.89 -1.72 -18.91
C MET A 7 -13.48 -1.32 -17.50
N ILE A 8 -12.52 -2.03 -16.88
CA ILE A 8 -12.07 -1.81 -15.50
C ILE A 8 -10.57 -1.57 -15.48
N THR A 9 -10.13 -0.40 -15.04
CA THR A 9 -8.73 -0.07 -14.84
C THR A 9 -8.44 0.10 -13.35
N VAL A 10 -7.61 -0.77 -12.76
CA VAL A 10 -7.15 -0.63 -11.36
C VAL A 10 -5.87 0.20 -11.36
N ILE A 11 -5.86 1.29 -10.62
CA ILE A 11 -4.83 2.33 -10.68
C ILE A 11 -4.16 2.48 -9.32
N GLY A 12 -2.86 2.24 -9.27
CA GLY A 12 -2.01 2.54 -8.12
C GLY A 12 -1.79 4.04 -7.99
N CYS A 13 -2.20 4.60 -6.85
CA CYS A 13 -2.12 6.04 -6.59
C CYS A 13 -0.88 6.43 -5.74
N GLY A 14 0.08 5.53 -5.59
CA GLY A 14 1.25 5.80 -4.77
C GLY A 14 0.94 5.92 -3.28
N PRO A 15 1.88 6.41 -2.47
CA PRO A 15 1.76 6.48 -1.01
C PRO A 15 0.78 7.56 -0.53
N GLY A 16 0.27 8.43 -1.40
CA GLY A 16 -0.75 9.41 -1.05
C GLY A 16 -0.40 10.87 -1.39
N SER A 17 0.70 11.13 -2.08
CA SER A 17 1.10 12.43 -2.62
C SER A 17 1.02 12.45 -4.14
N ARG A 18 0.73 13.63 -4.71
CA ARG A 18 0.72 13.85 -6.16
C ARG A 18 2.07 13.58 -6.82
N ASP A 19 3.16 13.86 -6.11
CA ASP A 19 4.53 13.69 -6.61
C ASP A 19 4.86 12.24 -6.97
N TYR A 20 4.11 11.30 -6.40
CA TYR A 20 4.27 9.86 -6.63
C TYR A 20 3.18 9.25 -7.52
N LEU A 21 2.34 10.08 -8.15
CA LEU A 21 1.46 9.60 -9.21
C LEU A 21 2.26 9.33 -10.48
N THR A 22 2.00 8.21 -11.13
CA THR A 22 2.57 7.97 -12.45
C THR A 22 1.78 8.74 -13.51
N ALA A 23 2.44 9.17 -14.59
CA ALA A 23 1.76 9.80 -15.71
C ALA A 23 0.66 8.90 -16.30
N ALA A 24 0.90 7.59 -16.32
CA ALA A 24 -0.10 6.60 -16.75
C ALA A 24 -1.35 6.58 -15.85
N ALA A 25 -1.18 6.76 -14.52
CA ALA A 25 -2.30 6.84 -13.60
C ALA A 25 -3.14 8.10 -13.86
N VAL A 26 -2.49 9.25 -14.04
CA VAL A 26 -3.16 10.53 -14.35
C VAL A 26 -3.96 10.44 -15.64
N GLN A 27 -3.35 9.93 -16.70
CA GLN A 27 -4.00 9.75 -17.99
C GLN A 27 -5.21 8.81 -17.88
N ALA A 28 -5.07 7.67 -17.23
CA ALA A 28 -6.14 6.69 -17.12
C ALA A 28 -7.35 7.20 -16.31
N VAL A 29 -7.12 8.05 -15.32
CA VAL A 29 -8.21 8.71 -14.57
C VAL A 29 -8.93 9.72 -15.46
N ALA A 30 -8.20 10.52 -16.24
CA ALA A 30 -8.78 11.51 -17.15
C ALA A 30 -9.62 10.85 -18.27
N GLU A 31 -9.26 9.64 -18.72
CA GLU A 31 -9.95 8.88 -19.76
C GLU A 31 -11.13 8.04 -19.25
N ALA A 32 -11.30 7.93 -17.93
CA ALA A 32 -12.38 7.15 -17.34
C ALA A 32 -13.74 7.82 -17.46
N GLY A 33 -14.80 7.03 -17.58
CA GLY A 33 -16.19 7.51 -17.46
C GLY A 33 -16.65 7.62 -16.00
N VAL A 34 -16.09 6.75 -15.13
CA VAL A 34 -16.39 6.71 -13.70
C VAL A 34 -15.12 6.45 -12.91
N VAL A 35 -14.90 7.17 -11.82
CA VAL A 35 -13.83 6.91 -10.86
C VAL A 35 -14.43 6.36 -9.56
N ILE A 36 -13.91 5.23 -9.10
CA ILE A 36 -14.28 4.58 -7.83
C ILE A 36 -13.07 4.54 -6.91
N GLY A 37 -13.15 5.14 -5.74
CA GLY A 37 -12.05 5.15 -4.79
C GLY A 37 -12.35 5.87 -3.48
N PRO A 38 -11.44 5.81 -2.50
CA PRO A 38 -11.50 6.65 -1.32
C PRO A 38 -11.32 8.13 -1.70
N GLN A 39 -12.05 9.04 -1.04
CA GLN A 39 -11.97 10.48 -1.33
C GLN A 39 -10.54 11.02 -1.30
N LYS A 40 -9.72 10.55 -0.35
CA LYS A 40 -8.32 10.97 -0.24
C LYS A 40 -7.49 10.67 -1.50
N LEU A 41 -7.78 9.57 -2.23
CA LEU A 41 -7.09 9.24 -3.47
C LEU A 41 -7.65 10.01 -4.66
N ILE A 42 -8.96 10.22 -4.69
CA ILE A 42 -9.62 11.04 -5.72
C ILE A 42 -9.05 12.46 -5.72
N ASN A 43 -8.83 13.04 -4.55
CA ASN A 43 -8.30 14.39 -4.38
C ASN A 43 -6.83 14.56 -4.85
N LEU A 44 -6.14 13.47 -5.18
CA LEU A 44 -4.80 13.53 -5.76
C LEU A 44 -4.82 13.97 -7.23
N PHE A 45 -5.94 13.82 -7.90
CA PHE A 45 -6.06 14.13 -9.34
C PHE A 45 -6.67 15.51 -9.53
N GLU A 46 -6.11 16.28 -10.45
CA GLU A 46 -6.64 17.61 -10.82
C GLU A 46 -7.86 17.49 -11.74
N GLN A 47 -7.83 16.47 -12.60
CA GLN A 47 -8.91 16.17 -13.52
C GLN A 47 -9.48 14.80 -13.20
N VAL A 48 -10.76 14.77 -12.87
CA VAL A 48 -11.55 13.56 -12.67
C VAL A 48 -12.85 13.70 -13.47
N PRO A 49 -13.45 12.59 -13.94
CA PRO A 49 -14.75 12.65 -14.61
C PRO A 49 -15.83 13.16 -13.64
N GLU A 50 -16.96 13.64 -14.19
CA GLU A 50 -18.10 14.12 -13.39
C GLU A 50 -18.64 13.03 -12.45
N ARG A 51 -18.55 11.77 -12.86
CA ARG A 51 -19.02 10.63 -12.06
C ARG A 51 -17.92 10.11 -11.13
N VAL A 52 -17.99 10.56 -9.90
CA VAL A 52 -17.12 10.09 -8.81
C VAL A 52 -17.94 9.27 -7.80
N VAL A 53 -17.47 8.07 -7.51
CA VAL A 53 -18.13 7.13 -6.60
C VAL A 53 -17.19 6.77 -5.45
N GLN A 54 -17.61 7.03 -4.22
CA GLN A 54 -16.86 6.59 -3.05
C GLN A 54 -16.78 5.07 -3.00
N SER A 55 -15.62 4.52 -2.64
CA SER A 55 -15.49 3.09 -2.36
C SER A 55 -16.49 2.65 -1.27
N GLY A 56 -16.85 1.39 -1.28
CA GLY A 56 -17.73 0.83 -0.26
C GLY A 56 -17.04 0.70 1.12
N LYS A 57 -17.83 0.48 2.16
CA LYS A 57 -17.32 0.22 3.52
C LYS A 57 -16.50 -1.08 3.60
N THR A 58 -16.78 -2.03 2.72
CA THR A 58 -16.07 -3.31 2.59
C THR A 58 -15.61 -3.52 1.15
N SER A 59 -14.67 -4.44 0.94
CA SER A 59 -14.24 -4.84 -0.41
C SER A 59 -15.42 -5.36 -1.24
N GLY A 60 -16.32 -6.14 -0.67
CA GLY A 60 -17.52 -6.63 -1.35
C GLY A 60 -18.41 -5.50 -1.87
N HIS A 61 -18.72 -4.51 -1.03
CA HIS A 61 -19.50 -3.34 -1.47
C HIS A 61 -18.81 -2.54 -2.56
N THR A 62 -17.46 -2.48 -2.55
CA THR A 62 -16.70 -1.81 -3.62
C THR A 62 -16.82 -2.60 -4.92
N LEU A 63 -16.67 -3.93 -4.86
CA LEU A 63 -16.81 -4.81 -6.03
C LEU A 63 -18.22 -4.74 -6.65
N ASP A 64 -19.28 -4.61 -5.84
CA ASP A 64 -20.65 -4.46 -6.35
C ASP A 64 -20.84 -3.12 -7.08
N LYS A 65 -20.21 -2.04 -6.59
CA LYS A 65 -20.18 -0.76 -7.30
C LYS A 65 -19.43 -0.86 -8.62
N ILE A 66 -18.25 -1.50 -8.62
CA ILE A 66 -17.49 -1.74 -9.86
C ILE A 66 -18.35 -2.51 -10.87
N LYS A 67 -19.00 -3.58 -10.45
CA LYS A 67 -19.92 -4.36 -11.30
C LYS A 67 -20.97 -3.46 -11.96
N ARG A 68 -21.70 -2.69 -11.13
CA ARG A 68 -22.79 -1.83 -11.59
C ARG A 68 -22.37 -0.82 -12.66
N TYR A 69 -21.21 -0.19 -12.48
CA TYR A 69 -20.76 0.86 -13.40
C TYR A 69 -20.02 0.28 -14.61
N SER A 70 -19.32 -0.84 -14.48
CA SER A 70 -18.58 -1.45 -15.59
C SER A 70 -19.45 -2.13 -16.64
N GLU A 71 -20.77 -2.14 -16.47
CA GLU A 71 -21.71 -2.60 -17.49
C GLU A 71 -21.88 -1.57 -18.62
N HIS A 72 -21.64 -0.29 -18.34
CA HIS A 72 -21.94 0.81 -19.27
C HIS A 72 -20.81 1.83 -19.42
N ASP A 73 -19.84 1.84 -18.51
CA ASP A 73 -18.79 2.87 -18.44
C ASP A 73 -17.40 2.24 -18.33
N ARG A 74 -16.38 2.99 -18.73
CA ARG A 74 -14.97 2.70 -18.38
C ARG A 74 -14.73 3.12 -16.94
N VAL A 75 -14.44 2.14 -16.06
CA VAL A 75 -14.30 2.36 -14.64
C VAL A 75 -12.83 2.41 -14.24
N ALA A 76 -12.39 3.52 -13.61
CA ALA A 76 -11.12 3.62 -12.93
C ALA A 76 -11.30 3.30 -11.43
N VAL A 77 -10.59 2.30 -10.92
CA VAL A 77 -10.61 1.89 -9.52
C VAL A 77 -9.31 2.33 -8.86
N LEU A 78 -9.38 3.27 -7.91
CA LEU A 78 -8.21 3.82 -7.25
C LEU A 78 -7.84 2.98 -6.02
N VAL A 79 -6.57 2.58 -5.94
CA VAL A 79 -5.99 1.90 -4.77
C VAL A 79 -4.74 2.64 -4.30
N SER A 80 -4.47 2.61 -2.99
CA SER A 80 -3.24 3.20 -2.44
C SER A 80 -2.03 2.33 -2.77
N GLY A 81 -0.87 2.95 -2.90
CA GLY A 81 0.40 2.27 -3.20
C GLY A 81 0.40 1.66 -4.60
N ASP A 82 0.86 0.44 -4.68
CA ASP A 82 0.90 -0.40 -5.88
C ASP A 82 -0.22 -1.46 -5.85
N PRO A 83 -0.93 -1.69 -6.98
CA PRO A 83 -1.98 -2.71 -7.07
C PRO A 83 -1.51 -4.14 -6.76
N GLY A 84 -0.24 -4.45 -6.98
CA GLY A 84 0.35 -5.76 -6.69
C GLY A 84 0.73 -5.96 -5.22
N CYS A 85 0.61 -4.91 -4.37
CA CYS A 85 1.03 -4.96 -2.98
C CYS A 85 -0.17 -4.83 -2.01
N PHE A 86 -0.74 -5.96 -1.59
CA PHE A 86 -1.85 -6.05 -0.62
C PHE A 86 -3.04 -5.12 -0.90
N SER A 87 -3.46 -5.01 -2.14
CA SER A 87 -4.53 -4.12 -2.57
C SER A 87 -5.82 -4.86 -2.95
N LEU A 88 -6.87 -4.08 -3.26
CA LEU A 88 -8.14 -4.59 -3.80
C LEU A 88 -7.98 -5.24 -5.19
N SER A 89 -6.85 -5.01 -5.89
CA SER A 89 -6.63 -5.43 -7.28
C SER A 89 -6.84 -6.94 -7.48
N SER A 90 -6.32 -7.77 -6.59
CA SER A 90 -6.47 -9.24 -6.68
C SER A 90 -7.94 -9.67 -6.68
N LEU A 91 -8.75 -9.07 -5.81
CA LEU A 91 -10.19 -9.36 -5.73
C LEU A 91 -10.95 -8.85 -6.96
N VAL A 92 -10.50 -7.73 -7.56
CA VAL A 92 -11.09 -7.21 -8.80
C VAL A 92 -10.79 -8.19 -9.95
N VAL A 93 -9.53 -8.62 -10.10
CA VAL A 93 -9.15 -9.58 -11.14
C VAL A 93 -9.83 -10.92 -10.94
N GLU A 94 -9.92 -11.42 -9.70
CA GLU A 94 -10.63 -12.65 -9.37
C GLU A 94 -12.11 -12.59 -9.79
N ARG A 95 -12.78 -11.48 -9.49
CA ARG A 95 -14.22 -11.32 -9.74
C ARG A 95 -14.57 -11.06 -11.20
N PHE A 96 -13.75 -10.30 -11.92
CA PHE A 96 -14.10 -9.81 -13.28
C PHE A 96 -13.30 -10.46 -14.40
N GLY A 97 -12.25 -11.19 -14.05
CA GLY A 97 -11.32 -11.79 -14.99
C GLY A 97 -10.26 -10.82 -15.52
N LEU A 98 -9.05 -11.34 -15.75
CA LEU A 98 -7.91 -10.54 -16.23
C LEU A 98 -8.17 -9.88 -17.59
N ALA A 99 -8.91 -10.56 -18.46
CA ALA A 99 -9.24 -10.02 -19.81
C ALA A 99 -10.07 -8.72 -19.77
N ARG A 100 -10.80 -8.46 -18.67
CA ARG A 100 -11.60 -7.25 -18.47
C ARG A 100 -10.89 -6.20 -17.60
N CYS A 101 -9.70 -6.50 -17.12
CA CYS A 101 -8.97 -5.67 -16.17
C CYS A 101 -7.65 -5.20 -16.76
N ARG A 102 -7.41 -3.88 -16.68
CA ARG A 102 -6.11 -3.26 -16.90
C ARG A 102 -5.55 -2.85 -15.56
N ILE A 103 -4.28 -3.17 -15.28
CA ILE A 103 -3.61 -2.79 -14.04
C ILE A 103 -2.55 -1.75 -14.35
N ILE A 104 -2.62 -0.60 -13.68
CA ILE A 104 -1.60 0.45 -13.77
C ILE A 104 -0.84 0.47 -12.44
N PRO A 105 0.46 0.17 -12.44
CA PRO A 105 1.27 0.14 -11.23
C PRO A 105 1.41 1.53 -10.61
N GLY A 106 1.68 1.55 -9.31
CA GLY A 106 1.99 2.74 -8.55
C GLY A 106 3.19 2.52 -7.65
N ILE A 107 3.72 3.56 -7.03
CA ILE A 107 4.83 3.44 -6.09
C ILE A 107 4.27 2.98 -4.74
N SER A 108 4.71 1.81 -4.27
CA SER A 108 4.29 1.31 -2.96
C SER A 108 5.01 2.04 -1.82
N SER A 109 4.40 2.06 -0.63
CA SER A 109 5.07 2.55 0.58
C SER A 109 6.29 1.73 0.94
N VAL A 110 6.35 0.45 0.55
CA VAL A 110 7.52 -0.43 0.71
C VAL A 110 8.70 0.10 -0.10
N GLN A 111 8.51 0.36 -1.40
CA GLN A 111 9.53 0.92 -2.28
C GLN A 111 10.03 2.27 -1.74
N LEU A 112 9.10 3.15 -1.36
CA LEU A 112 9.46 4.47 -0.84
C LEU A 112 10.20 4.37 0.50
N GLY A 113 9.73 3.52 1.43
CA GLY A 113 10.38 3.32 2.72
C GLY A 113 11.80 2.79 2.59
N MET A 114 12.01 1.77 1.76
CA MET A 114 13.34 1.22 1.52
C MET A 114 14.26 2.24 0.84
N SER A 115 13.75 3.03 -0.10
CA SER A 115 14.54 4.10 -0.74
C SER A 115 14.97 5.20 0.24
N ARG A 116 14.16 5.50 1.27
CA ARG A 116 14.54 6.45 2.35
C ARG A 116 15.72 5.96 3.19
N LEU A 117 15.90 4.65 3.27
CA LEU A 117 17.03 4.03 3.95
C LEU A 117 18.22 3.75 3.00
N GLY A 118 18.10 4.05 1.72
CA GLY A 118 19.13 3.70 0.72
C GLY A 118 19.29 2.20 0.51
N LEU A 119 18.24 1.41 0.75
CA LEU A 119 18.27 -0.05 0.73
C LEU A 119 17.52 -0.63 -0.46
N ASP A 120 18.03 -1.75 -0.96
CA ASP A 120 17.35 -2.64 -1.90
C ASP A 120 16.26 -3.44 -1.15
N TRP A 121 15.07 -3.51 -1.74
CA TRP A 121 13.95 -4.31 -1.22
C TRP A 121 13.85 -5.71 -1.83
N THR A 122 14.75 -6.04 -2.78
CA THR A 122 14.87 -7.38 -3.36
C THR A 122 15.27 -8.39 -2.27
N GLY A 123 14.48 -9.43 -2.10
CA GLY A 123 14.72 -10.44 -1.05
C GLY A 123 14.22 -10.06 0.34
N ALA A 124 13.62 -8.89 0.52
CA ALA A 124 12.93 -8.56 1.76
C ALA A 124 11.61 -9.35 1.89
N ASN A 125 11.28 -9.78 3.10
CA ASN A 125 9.97 -10.30 3.42
C ASN A 125 8.98 -9.13 3.53
N ILE A 126 7.98 -9.09 2.67
CA ILE A 126 6.96 -8.03 2.68
C ILE A 126 5.65 -8.63 3.18
N ILE A 127 5.14 -8.14 4.29
CA ILE A 127 3.99 -8.71 4.99
C ILE A 127 3.01 -7.62 5.36
N SER A 128 1.72 -7.95 5.38
CA SER A 128 0.69 -7.03 5.85
C SER A 128 -0.08 -7.68 7.00
N VAL A 129 -0.15 -6.98 8.12
CA VAL A 129 -1.04 -7.31 9.25
C VAL A 129 -2.34 -6.50 9.22
N HIS A 130 -2.57 -5.72 8.17
CA HIS A 130 -3.78 -4.93 8.03
C HIS A 130 -4.99 -5.85 7.76
N GLY A 131 -5.81 -6.08 8.80
CA GLY A 131 -6.96 -6.98 8.75
C GLY A 131 -6.61 -8.47 8.60
N ARG A 132 -5.41 -8.88 9.02
CA ARG A 132 -4.90 -10.26 8.95
C ARG A 132 -4.27 -10.66 10.28
N SER A 133 -4.08 -11.99 10.50
CA SER A 133 -3.33 -12.49 11.65
C SER A 133 -1.88 -11.98 11.63
N PRO A 134 -1.33 -11.55 12.76
CA PRO A 134 0.05 -11.13 12.88
C PRO A 134 1.07 -12.28 12.91
N ASP A 135 0.63 -13.54 12.96
CA ASP A 135 1.51 -14.70 13.17
C ASP A 135 2.64 -14.80 12.14
N GLN A 136 2.34 -14.50 10.88
CA GLN A 136 3.34 -14.48 9.83
C GLN A 136 4.34 -13.36 10.04
N ALA A 137 3.89 -12.16 10.43
CA ALA A 137 4.76 -11.04 10.71
C ALA A 137 5.68 -11.34 11.91
N ALA A 138 5.13 -11.90 12.98
CA ALA A 138 5.87 -12.29 14.17
C ALA A 138 7.01 -13.29 13.85
N ARG A 139 6.77 -14.26 12.97
CA ARG A 139 7.83 -15.18 12.50
C ARG A 139 8.85 -14.47 11.62
N SER A 140 8.41 -13.70 10.65
CA SER A 140 9.31 -13.10 9.64
C SER A 140 10.22 -12.01 10.21
N VAL A 141 9.78 -11.25 11.22
CA VAL A 141 10.66 -10.26 11.87
C VAL A 141 11.81 -10.92 12.63
N CYS A 142 11.70 -12.19 12.99
CA CYS A 142 12.78 -12.97 13.64
C CYS A 142 13.78 -13.57 12.64
N GLU A 143 13.45 -13.61 11.34
CA GLU A 143 14.35 -14.16 10.32
C GLU A 143 15.56 -13.25 10.07
N HIS A 144 16.60 -13.81 9.40
CA HIS A 144 17.82 -13.06 9.06
C HIS A 144 17.66 -12.14 7.84
N LYS A 145 16.51 -12.14 7.16
CA LYS A 145 16.22 -11.27 6.01
C LYS A 145 15.65 -9.94 6.46
N PRO A 146 15.84 -8.86 5.67
CA PRO A 146 15.06 -7.65 5.84
C PRO A 146 13.57 -7.96 5.82
N CYS A 147 12.80 -7.34 6.71
CA CYS A 147 11.36 -7.54 6.77
C CYS A 147 10.64 -6.19 6.77
N VAL A 148 9.68 -6.02 5.88
CA VAL A 148 8.81 -4.84 5.83
C VAL A 148 7.40 -5.27 6.20
N VAL A 149 6.88 -4.71 7.28
CA VAL A 149 5.53 -5.02 7.78
C VAL A 149 4.62 -3.80 7.59
N LEU A 150 3.61 -3.93 6.73
CA LEU A 150 2.53 -2.94 6.65
C LEU A 150 1.63 -3.11 7.86
N LEU A 151 1.60 -2.07 8.69
CA LEU A 151 1.00 -2.14 10.01
C LEU A 151 -0.54 -2.04 9.95
N GLY A 152 -1.17 -2.77 10.87
CA GLY A 152 -2.54 -2.55 11.28
C GLY A 152 -2.61 -1.64 12.51
N LYS A 153 -3.80 -1.56 13.11
CA LYS A 153 -4.02 -0.77 14.33
C LYS A 153 -3.47 -1.44 15.59
N ASP A 154 -3.35 -2.77 15.57
CA ASP A 154 -2.92 -3.57 16.70
C ASP A 154 -1.45 -3.96 16.55
N LEU A 155 -0.64 -3.58 17.53
CA LEU A 155 0.79 -3.87 17.61
C LEU A 155 1.17 -4.76 18.81
N HIS A 156 0.19 -5.27 19.56
CA HIS A 156 0.46 -6.13 20.73
C HIS A 156 1.25 -7.41 20.38
N TRP A 157 1.15 -7.87 19.13
CA TRP A 157 1.94 -9.01 18.66
C TRP A 157 3.45 -8.78 18.68
N LEU A 158 3.89 -7.53 18.67
CA LEU A 158 5.32 -7.17 18.68
C LEU A 158 5.90 -7.07 20.11
N GLU A 159 5.05 -6.79 21.11
CA GLU A 159 5.48 -6.62 22.51
C GLU A 159 6.39 -7.75 23.02
N PRO A 160 5.99 -9.04 22.91
CA PRO A 160 6.79 -10.14 23.46
C PRO A 160 8.11 -10.36 22.69
N LEU A 161 8.26 -9.78 21.50
CA LEU A 161 9.42 -9.99 20.63
C LEU A 161 10.40 -8.82 20.67
N LEU A 162 9.94 -7.63 21.06
CA LEU A 162 10.67 -6.39 20.83
C LEU A 162 12.05 -6.36 21.50
N GLU A 163 12.14 -6.73 22.78
CA GLU A 163 13.40 -6.72 23.50
C GLU A 163 14.42 -7.64 22.83
N GLN A 164 14.02 -8.86 22.49
CA GLN A 164 14.87 -9.81 21.78
C GLN A 164 15.31 -9.30 20.42
N LEU A 165 14.38 -8.70 19.66
CA LEU A 165 14.70 -8.13 18.34
C LEU A 165 15.70 -6.99 18.46
N LEU A 166 15.56 -6.09 19.41
CA LEU A 166 16.45 -4.95 19.62
C LEU A 166 17.88 -5.33 19.99
N MET A 167 18.13 -6.57 20.45
CA MET A 167 19.50 -7.06 20.68
C MET A 167 20.28 -7.22 19.35
N CYS A 168 19.63 -7.67 18.27
CA CYS A 168 20.28 -8.02 17.01
C CYS A 168 19.73 -7.29 15.77
N LYS A 169 18.66 -6.53 15.92
CA LYS A 169 17.96 -5.84 14.83
C LYS A 169 17.92 -4.33 15.05
N ILE A 170 17.76 -3.60 13.94
CA ILE A 170 17.32 -2.21 13.92
C ILE A 170 15.91 -2.20 13.37
N ILE A 171 15.01 -1.51 14.05
CA ILE A 171 13.61 -1.41 13.69
C ILE A 171 13.31 0.07 13.41
N TYR A 172 12.83 0.36 12.21
CA TYR A 172 12.35 1.68 11.83
C TYR A 172 10.82 1.68 11.79
N LEU A 173 10.21 2.66 12.46
CA LEU A 173 8.81 3.02 12.27
C LEU A 173 8.74 4.15 11.25
N MET A 174 8.04 3.91 10.15
CA MET A 174 7.86 4.88 9.09
C MET A 174 6.37 5.19 8.94
N GLN A 175 6.03 6.47 8.94
CA GLN A 175 4.65 6.91 8.88
C GLN A 175 4.48 8.01 7.83
N ASN A 176 3.32 8.02 7.19
CA ASN A 176 2.91 9.05 6.23
C ASN A 176 3.94 9.28 5.10
N LEU A 177 4.59 8.22 4.66
CA LEU A 177 5.62 8.30 3.62
C LEU A 177 5.11 9.03 2.38
N GLY A 178 5.92 9.97 1.89
CA GLY A 178 5.60 10.81 0.74
C GLY A 178 4.64 11.96 1.03
N LEU A 179 4.23 12.16 2.29
CA LEU A 179 3.40 13.31 2.72
C LEU A 179 4.23 14.31 3.51
N SER A 180 3.71 15.53 3.68
CA SER A 180 4.35 16.58 4.49
C SER A 180 4.56 16.18 5.96
N ALA A 181 3.75 15.25 6.47
CA ALA A 181 3.86 14.68 7.80
C ALA A 181 4.67 13.37 7.84
N GLU A 182 5.54 13.14 6.85
CA GLU A 182 6.43 11.97 6.82
C GLU A 182 7.32 11.93 8.06
N THR A 183 7.35 10.78 8.74
CA THR A 183 8.26 10.53 9.85
C THR A 183 8.93 9.19 9.71
N ILE A 184 10.22 9.15 10.02
CA ILE A 184 11.05 7.95 10.08
C ILE A 184 11.79 8.00 11.40
N SER A 185 11.54 7.04 12.26
CA SER A 185 12.18 6.95 13.58
C SER A 185 12.63 5.53 13.86
N THR A 186 13.71 5.38 14.61
CA THR A 186 14.13 4.10 15.16
C THR A 186 13.28 3.76 16.37
N VAL A 187 12.91 2.50 16.49
CA VAL A 187 12.20 1.97 17.65
C VAL A 187 13.22 1.46 18.65
N GLY A 188 13.27 2.08 19.83
CA GLY A 188 14.16 1.67 20.94
C GLY A 188 13.43 0.93 22.05
N ASN A 189 12.13 1.08 22.16
CA ASN A 189 11.29 0.44 23.17
C ASN A 189 9.81 0.51 22.78
N MET A 190 8.93 -0.11 23.56
CA MET A 190 7.48 -0.11 23.30
C MET A 190 6.81 1.26 23.40
N HIS A 191 7.40 2.21 24.11
CA HIS A 191 6.84 3.56 24.20
C HIS A 191 6.82 4.26 22.83
N ASP A 192 7.83 3.98 22.01
CA ASP A 192 7.94 4.55 20.66
C ASP A 192 6.80 4.09 19.72
N LEU A 193 6.16 2.95 20.08
CA LEU A 193 5.03 2.35 19.36
C LEU A 193 3.66 2.67 20.00
N LYS A 194 3.62 3.33 21.19
CA LYS A 194 2.37 3.69 21.88
C LYS A 194 1.75 4.99 21.36
N GLN A 195 2.45 5.73 20.50
CA GLN A 195 1.89 6.92 19.86
C GLN A 195 0.84 6.54 18.81
N PRO A 196 -0.08 7.44 18.45
CA PRO A 196 -1.04 7.18 17.38
C PRO A 196 -0.32 6.77 16.09
N ILE A 197 -0.50 5.52 15.69
CA ILE A 197 0.11 4.98 14.46
C ILE A 197 -0.77 5.33 13.27
N SER A 198 -0.17 5.90 12.24
CA SER A 198 -0.85 6.17 10.97
C SER A 198 -1.39 4.88 10.35
N PRO A 199 -2.60 4.89 9.77
CA PRO A 199 -3.11 3.73 9.02
C PRO A 199 -2.24 3.30 7.84
N SER A 200 -1.31 4.15 7.41
CA SER A 200 -0.34 3.87 6.33
C SER A 200 1.08 3.65 6.85
N ALA A 201 1.24 3.35 8.14
CA ALA A 201 2.54 3.09 8.72
C ALA A 201 3.09 1.72 8.32
N LEU A 202 4.41 1.64 8.31
CA LEU A 202 5.13 0.37 8.15
C LEU A 202 6.30 0.29 9.12
N LEU A 203 6.69 -0.94 9.46
CA LEU A 203 7.96 -1.23 10.12
C LEU A 203 8.94 -1.78 9.09
N VAL A 204 10.19 -1.33 9.17
CA VAL A 204 11.32 -1.95 8.48
C VAL A 204 12.23 -2.54 9.54
N VAL A 205 12.45 -3.86 9.48
CA VAL A 205 13.26 -4.62 10.44
C VAL A 205 14.48 -5.15 9.71
N LEU A 206 15.67 -4.72 10.15
CA LEU A 206 16.95 -5.00 9.52
C LEU A 206 17.89 -5.68 10.52
N GLN A 207 18.85 -6.46 10.03
CA GLN A 207 19.98 -6.90 10.86
C GLN A 207 20.88 -5.71 11.17
N LYS A 208 21.46 -5.66 12.38
CA LYS A 208 22.44 -4.60 12.73
C LYS A 208 23.66 -4.59 11.81
N GLN A 209 24.02 -5.73 11.24
CA GLN A 209 25.14 -5.83 10.28
C GLN A 209 24.85 -5.22 8.90
N ASP A 210 23.57 -5.13 8.50
CA ASP A 210 23.16 -4.59 7.20
C ASP A 210 23.25 -3.05 7.16
N CYS A 211 23.34 -2.41 8.32
CA CYS A 211 23.39 -0.96 8.47
C CYS A 211 24.82 -0.37 8.46
N ASN A 212 25.85 -1.21 8.52
CA ASN A 212 27.28 -0.79 8.50
C ASN A 212 27.88 -0.85 7.09
N ARG A 213 27.12 -0.58 6.06
CA ARG A 213 27.65 -0.34 4.71
C ARG A 213 28.03 1.13 4.59
N ASP A 214 29.26 1.45 5.03
CA ASP A 214 29.95 2.70 4.69
C ASP A 214 30.32 2.76 3.21
#